data_cf43b6b270ed0fb0c720cf5799e1bff6
#
_entry.id   cf43b6b270ed0fb0c720cf5799e1bff6
#
_cell.length_a   1.000
_cell.length_b   1.000
_cell.length_c   1.000
_cell.angle_alpha   90.00
_cell.angle_beta   90.00
_cell.angle_gamma   90.00
#
_symmetry.space_group_name_H-M   'P 1'
#
loop_
_entity.id
_entity.type
_entity.pdbx_description
1 polymer ?
#
loop_
_entity_poly.entity_id
_entity_poly.type
_entity_poly.pdbx_seq_one_letter_code
_entity_poly.pdbx_strand_id
1 'polypeptide(L)'
;MPHLVILYTGQLDAETNMNVLCRELADAMLTVVDEAGKQVFPTGGTRVLAYPAPHYAVADGGAAGRKAAQFDNNPHGGSEDYAFVYLNVRMGKGRSEATHQRAGEMLVEVTKKHFADLFATRHIGITLQIDVGPEVFDHKHSNVHPLFAAL
;
A
#
# COMPACT_ATOMS: atom_id res chain seq x y z
N MET A 1 0.69 -1.18 17.36
CA MET A 1 0.82 -2.29 16.41
C MET A 1 0.90 -1.75 14.99
N PRO A 2 1.87 -2.19 14.19
CA PRO A 2 2.00 -1.69 12.83
C PRO A 2 0.84 -2.18 11.96
N HIS A 3 0.32 -1.30 11.14
CA HIS A 3 -0.69 -1.67 10.14
C HIS A 3 -0.52 -0.81 8.90
N LEU A 4 -0.89 -1.38 7.77
CA LEU A 4 -0.88 -0.73 6.49
C LEU A 4 -2.32 -0.53 6.03
N VAL A 5 -2.69 0.72 5.79
CA VAL A 5 -4.00 1.10 5.26
C VAL A 5 -3.83 1.52 3.81
N ILE A 6 -4.65 0.98 2.94
CA ILE A 6 -4.70 1.31 1.52
C ILE A 6 -6.02 1.99 1.23
N LEU A 7 -5.94 3.24 0.80
CA LEU A 7 -7.10 3.96 0.25
C LEU A 7 -6.93 4.04 -1.26
N TYR A 8 -7.94 3.67 -2.01
CA TYR A 8 -7.84 3.65 -3.46
C TYR A 8 -9.16 4.06 -4.11
N THR A 9 -9.06 4.58 -5.31
CA THR A 9 -10.24 4.94 -6.09
C THR A 9 -11.01 3.69 -6.50
N GLY A 10 -12.33 3.70 -6.30
CA GLY A 10 -13.16 2.49 -6.30
C GLY A 10 -13.27 1.74 -7.63
N GLN A 11 -12.99 2.42 -8.78
CA GLN A 11 -12.98 1.74 -10.07
C GLN A 11 -11.97 0.59 -10.14
N LEU A 12 -10.93 0.60 -9.30
CA LEU A 12 -9.91 -0.45 -9.26
C LEU A 12 -10.45 -1.80 -8.78
N ASP A 13 -11.58 -1.85 -8.08
CA ASP A 13 -12.20 -3.12 -7.66
C ASP A 13 -12.55 -4.03 -8.83
N ALA A 14 -12.92 -3.45 -9.97
CA ALA A 14 -13.22 -4.20 -11.19
C ALA A 14 -11.97 -4.55 -12.02
N GLU A 15 -10.83 -3.93 -11.72
CA GLU A 15 -9.62 -4.02 -12.56
C GLU A 15 -8.53 -4.87 -11.93
N THR A 16 -8.54 -5.03 -10.60
CA THR A 16 -7.53 -5.82 -9.89
C THR A 16 -8.09 -6.44 -8.62
N ASN A 17 -7.37 -7.43 -8.07
CA ASN A 17 -7.76 -8.11 -6.84
C ASN A 17 -7.00 -7.52 -5.65
N MET A 18 -7.67 -6.67 -4.88
CA MET A 18 -7.06 -6.02 -3.71
C MET A 18 -6.79 -6.99 -2.55
N ASN A 19 -7.51 -8.12 -2.45
CA ASN A 19 -7.20 -9.15 -1.46
C ASN A 19 -5.83 -9.78 -1.72
N VAL A 20 -5.48 -10.00 -2.99
CA VAL A 20 -4.16 -10.51 -3.38
C VAL A 20 -3.08 -9.52 -2.96
N LEU A 21 -3.26 -8.23 -3.26
CA LEU A 21 -2.32 -7.19 -2.84
C LEU A 21 -2.16 -7.13 -1.32
N CYS A 22 -3.27 -7.19 -0.58
CA CYS A 22 -3.22 -7.18 0.89
C CYS A 22 -2.42 -8.36 1.43
N ARG A 23 -2.60 -9.55 0.87
CA ARG A 23 -1.85 -10.74 1.30
C ARG A 23 -0.37 -10.62 0.97
N GLU A 24 -0.04 -10.22 -0.24
CA GLU A 24 1.35 -10.03 -0.67
C GLU A 24 2.08 -8.99 0.18
N LEU A 25 1.43 -7.88 0.50
CA LEU A 25 2.01 -6.84 1.36
C LEU A 25 2.18 -7.33 2.80
N ALA A 26 1.20 -8.04 3.34
CA ALA A 26 1.32 -8.60 4.69
C ALA A 26 2.46 -9.62 4.77
N ASP A 27 2.57 -10.50 3.79
CA ASP A 27 3.67 -11.48 3.73
C ASP A 27 5.04 -10.77 3.63
N ALA A 28 5.15 -9.74 2.82
CA ALA A 28 6.36 -8.92 2.72
C ALA A 28 6.70 -8.24 4.05
N MET A 29 5.71 -7.67 4.73
CA MET A 29 5.92 -7.07 6.07
C MET A 29 6.52 -8.06 7.06
N LEU A 30 6.08 -9.30 7.04
CA LEU A 30 6.58 -10.33 7.96
C LEU A 30 8.05 -10.69 7.73
N THR A 31 8.60 -10.38 6.57
CA THR A 31 10.01 -10.65 6.23
C THR A 31 10.96 -9.52 6.61
N VAL A 32 10.44 -8.35 6.96
CA VAL A 32 11.28 -7.19 7.30
C VAL A 32 11.97 -7.42 8.64
N VAL A 33 13.30 -7.29 8.64
CA VAL A 33 14.12 -7.39 9.85
C VAL A 33 14.92 -6.10 10.05
N ASP A 34 15.25 -5.81 11.32
CA ASP A 34 16.13 -4.71 11.67
C ASP A 34 17.62 -5.09 11.51
N GLU A 35 18.53 -4.22 11.91
CA GLU A 35 19.97 -4.43 11.83
C GLU A 35 20.46 -5.61 12.66
N ALA A 36 19.70 -5.99 13.69
CA ALA A 36 19.99 -7.14 14.55
C ALA A 36 19.36 -8.45 14.05
N GLY A 37 18.68 -8.41 12.90
CA GLY A 37 17.94 -9.56 12.35
C GLY A 37 16.60 -9.83 13.03
N LYS A 38 16.13 -8.93 13.89
CA LYS A 38 14.85 -9.08 14.58
C LYS A 38 13.70 -8.63 13.68
N GLN A 39 12.63 -9.39 13.67
CA GLN A 39 11.42 -9.08 12.92
C GLN A 39 10.85 -7.72 13.34
N VAL A 40 10.65 -6.85 12.37
CA VAL A 40 10.17 -5.47 12.58
C VAL A 40 8.65 -5.44 12.82
N PHE A 41 7.90 -6.20 12.05
CA PHE A 41 6.45 -6.26 12.11
C PHE A 41 6.02 -7.59 12.75
N PRO A 42 5.59 -7.58 14.03
CA PRO A 42 5.18 -8.81 14.71
C PRO A 42 4.01 -9.47 13.97
N THR A 43 4.07 -10.78 13.81
CA THR A 43 3.08 -11.55 13.04
C THR A 43 1.65 -11.30 13.53
N GLY A 44 1.42 -11.39 14.84
CA GLY A 44 0.08 -11.19 15.41
C GLY A 44 -0.41 -9.74 15.38
N GLY A 45 0.49 -8.78 15.12
CA GLY A 45 0.16 -7.36 15.04
C GLY A 45 0.08 -6.83 13.60
N THR A 46 0.55 -7.60 12.63
CA THR A 46 0.55 -7.16 11.22
C THR A 46 -0.83 -7.27 10.62
N ARG A 47 -1.25 -6.21 9.97
CA ARG A 47 -2.51 -6.18 9.22
C ARG A 47 -2.42 -5.21 8.06
N VAL A 48 -3.06 -5.59 6.96
CA VAL A 48 -3.19 -4.77 5.76
C VAL A 48 -4.66 -4.67 5.42
N LEU A 49 -5.16 -3.45 5.32
CA LEU A 49 -6.58 -3.17 5.09
C LEU A 49 -6.70 -2.26 3.88
N ALA A 50 -7.56 -2.62 2.94
CA ALA A 50 -7.80 -1.85 1.73
C ALA A 50 -9.25 -1.34 1.69
N TYR A 51 -9.40 -0.04 1.47
CA TYR A 51 -10.68 0.66 1.45
C TYR A 51 -10.90 1.34 0.10
N PRO A 52 -11.89 0.91 -0.69
CA PRO A 52 -12.25 1.62 -1.90
C PRO A 52 -12.95 2.93 -1.57
N ALA A 53 -12.57 4.01 -2.25
CA ALA A 53 -13.33 5.24 -2.24
C ALA A 53 -14.40 5.15 -3.34
N PRO A 54 -15.69 5.07 -2.98
CA PRO A 54 -16.76 5.02 -3.98
C PRO A 54 -16.97 6.37 -4.66
N HIS A 55 -16.58 7.46 -4.00
CA HIS A 55 -16.67 8.82 -4.49
C HIS A 55 -15.29 9.45 -4.47
N TYR A 56 -14.83 9.94 -5.61
CA TYR A 56 -13.48 10.48 -5.73
C TYR A 56 -13.38 11.48 -6.86
N ALA A 57 -12.40 12.36 -6.77
CA ALA A 57 -11.95 13.21 -7.86
C ALA A 57 -10.42 13.17 -7.88
N VAL A 58 -9.84 12.91 -9.03
CA VAL A 58 -8.39 12.86 -9.22
C VAL A 58 -7.98 13.86 -10.29
N ALA A 59 -7.07 14.75 -9.95
CA ALA A 59 -6.50 15.77 -10.82
C ALA A 59 -7.59 16.57 -11.59
N ASP A 60 -7.57 16.52 -12.92
CA ASP A 60 -8.52 17.21 -13.79
C ASP A 60 -9.69 16.33 -14.27
N GLY A 61 -9.92 15.20 -13.60
CA GLY A 61 -11.01 14.28 -13.95
C GLY A 61 -10.80 13.52 -15.25
N GLY A 62 -9.55 13.43 -15.73
CA GLY A 62 -9.23 12.69 -16.95
C GLY A 62 -9.07 13.53 -18.22
N ALA A 63 -9.22 14.86 -18.13
CA ALA A 63 -9.19 15.72 -19.33
C ALA A 63 -7.86 15.60 -20.10
N ALA A 64 -6.73 15.68 -19.42
CA ALA A 64 -5.43 15.54 -20.07
C ALA A 64 -5.20 14.12 -20.60
N GLY A 65 -5.71 13.10 -19.89
CA GLY A 65 -5.64 11.70 -20.34
C GLY A 65 -6.39 11.48 -21.65
N ARG A 66 -7.62 12.00 -21.74
CA ARG A 66 -8.41 11.94 -22.98
C ARG A 66 -7.73 12.67 -24.14
N LYS A 67 -7.12 13.81 -23.85
CA LYS A 67 -6.36 14.56 -24.85
C LYS A 67 -5.13 13.78 -25.32
N ALA A 68 -4.38 13.16 -24.41
CA ALA A 68 -3.22 12.34 -24.73
C ALA A 68 -3.59 11.08 -25.53
N ALA A 69 -4.77 10.51 -25.29
CA ALA A 69 -5.28 9.34 -26.00
C ALA A 69 -5.51 9.59 -27.52
N GLN A 70 -5.55 10.85 -27.93
CA GLN A 70 -5.69 11.21 -29.34
C GLN A 70 -4.38 11.08 -30.14
N PHE A 71 -3.26 10.83 -29.49
CA PHE A 71 -1.96 10.66 -30.10
C PHE A 71 -1.60 9.17 -30.22
N ASP A 72 -1.13 8.75 -31.38
CA ASP A 72 -0.90 7.34 -31.75
C ASP A 72 0.11 6.57 -30.87
N ASN A 73 0.88 7.24 -30.03
CA ASN A 73 1.94 6.63 -29.22
C ASN A 73 1.69 6.67 -27.73
N ASN A 74 0.45 6.87 -27.30
CA ASN A 74 0.13 6.88 -25.88
C ASN A 74 -0.17 5.46 -25.38
N PRO A 75 0.70 4.82 -24.55
CA PRO A 75 0.46 3.47 -24.04
C PRO A 75 -0.74 3.39 -23.09
N HIS A 76 -1.22 4.53 -22.56
CA HIS A 76 -2.35 4.62 -21.65
C HIS A 76 -3.66 5.04 -22.35
N GLY A 77 -3.71 4.96 -23.66
CA GLY A 77 -4.74 5.56 -24.50
C GLY A 77 -6.20 5.10 -24.27
N GLY A 78 -6.43 4.00 -23.58
CA GLY A 78 -7.77 3.51 -23.26
C GLY A 78 -8.35 3.99 -21.94
N SER A 79 -7.62 4.77 -21.17
CA SER A 79 -8.01 5.21 -19.83
C SER A 79 -8.67 6.59 -19.90
N GLU A 80 -9.98 6.66 -19.65
CA GLU A 80 -10.74 7.91 -19.64
C GLU A 80 -10.71 8.62 -18.28
N ASP A 81 -10.36 7.92 -17.21
CA ASP A 81 -10.24 8.44 -15.85
C ASP A 81 -8.88 8.10 -15.25
N TYR A 82 -8.63 8.65 -14.07
CA TYR A 82 -7.40 8.36 -13.32
C TYR A 82 -7.73 7.53 -12.09
N ALA A 83 -6.90 6.53 -11.83
CA ALA A 83 -6.93 5.80 -10.57
C ALA A 83 -5.83 6.29 -9.64
N PHE A 84 -6.05 6.15 -8.36
CA PHE A 84 -5.09 6.50 -7.32
C PHE A 84 -5.09 5.48 -6.21
N VAL A 85 -3.88 5.13 -5.74
CA VAL A 85 -3.67 4.21 -4.62
C VAL A 85 -2.75 4.89 -3.61
N TYR A 86 -3.24 5.06 -2.40
CA TYR A 86 -2.49 5.62 -1.28
C TYR A 86 -2.29 4.55 -0.22
N LEU A 87 -1.02 4.24 0.06
CA LEU A 87 -0.63 3.27 1.09
C LEU A 87 0.01 4.02 2.25
N ASN A 88 -0.50 3.81 3.45
CA ASN A 88 0.03 4.40 4.66
C ASN A 88 0.39 3.31 5.68
N VAL A 89 1.68 3.18 5.96
CA VAL A 89 2.18 2.31 7.03
C VAL A 89 2.30 3.13 8.30
N ARG A 90 1.59 2.74 9.34
CA ARG A 90 1.71 3.34 10.66
C ARG A 90 2.42 2.38 11.60
N MET A 91 3.47 2.88 12.25
CA MET A 91 4.28 2.07 13.16
C MET A 91 4.76 2.90 14.35
N GLY A 92 5.02 2.20 15.45
CA GLY A 92 5.56 2.82 16.67
C GLY A 92 7.03 3.23 16.52
N LYS A 93 7.48 4.07 17.45
CA LYS A 93 8.88 4.51 17.54
C LYS A 93 9.83 3.34 17.87
N GLY A 94 11.13 3.57 17.65
CA GLY A 94 12.20 2.68 18.11
C GLY A 94 12.96 1.95 17.01
N ARG A 95 12.64 2.18 15.73
CA ARG A 95 13.39 1.63 14.59
C ARG A 95 14.25 2.73 13.97
N SER A 96 15.34 2.33 13.32
CA SER A 96 16.22 3.25 12.62
C SER A 96 15.62 3.76 11.31
N GLU A 97 16.13 4.88 10.80
CA GLU A 97 15.80 5.37 9.46
C GLU A 97 16.09 4.31 8.38
N ALA A 98 17.22 3.59 8.52
CA ALA A 98 17.59 2.55 7.57
C ALA A 98 16.55 1.42 7.54
N THR A 99 16.00 1.04 8.68
CA THR A 99 14.91 0.05 8.76
C THR A 99 13.63 0.58 8.10
N HIS A 100 13.26 1.84 8.34
CA HIS A 100 12.12 2.47 7.68
C HIS A 100 12.29 2.49 6.17
N GLN A 101 13.48 2.87 5.70
CA GLN A 101 13.80 2.91 4.27
C GLN A 101 13.66 1.53 3.62
N ARG A 102 14.25 0.50 4.21
CA ARG A 102 14.14 -0.88 3.69
C ARG A 102 12.70 -1.37 3.65
N ALA A 103 11.94 -1.13 4.71
CA ALA A 103 10.53 -1.51 4.76
C ALA A 103 9.74 -0.80 3.65
N GLY A 104 9.93 0.50 3.50
CA GLY A 104 9.27 1.30 2.47
C GLY A 104 9.60 0.82 1.05
N GLU A 105 10.88 0.63 0.76
CA GLU A 105 11.34 0.15 -0.55
C GLU A 105 10.75 -1.22 -0.90
N MET A 106 10.75 -2.16 0.05
CA MET A 106 10.19 -3.49 -0.15
C MET A 106 8.69 -3.42 -0.47
N LEU A 107 7.92 -2.64 0.29
CA LEU A 107 6.48 -2.52 0.09
C LEU A 107 6.14 -1.79 -1.21
N VAL A 108 6.96 -0.80 -1.60
CA VAL A 108 6.83 -0.12 -2.90
C VAL A 108 7.03 -1.12 -4.04
N GLU A 109 8.06 -1.97 -3.97
CA GLU A 109 8.32 -2.94 -5.04
C GLU A 109 7.20 -3.98 -5.15
N VAL A 110 6.67 -4.47 -4.05
CA VAL A 110 5.49 -5.37 -4.07
C VAL A 110 4.30 -4.68 -4.74
N THR A 111 4.04 -3.42 -4.38
CA THR A 111 2.94 -2.65 -4.94
C THR A 111 3.12 -2.40 -6.44
N LYS A 112 4.31 -1.99 -6.86
CA LYS A 112 4.65 -1.77 -8.27
C LYS A 112 4.46 -3.04 -9.09
N LYS A 113 4.91 -4.17 -8.57
CA LYS A 113 4.74 -5.47 -9.24
C LYS A 113 3.28 -5.83 -9.42
N HIS A 114 2.47 -5.63 -8.36
CA HIS A 114 1.03 -5.90 -8.43
C HIS A 114 0.32 -5.08 -9.51
N PHE A 115 0.66 -3.81 -9.63
CA PHE A 115 0.03 -2.88 -10.57
C PHE A 115 0.75 -2.76 -11.91
N ALA A 116 1.77 -3.57 -12.19
CA ALA A 116 2.61 -3.41 -13.38
C ALA A 116 1.79 -3.40 -14.68
N ASP A 117 0.86 -4.32 -14.85
CA ASP A 117 0.03 -4.42 -16.06
C ASP A 117 -0.91 -3.22 -16.19
N LEU A 118 -1.55 -2.81 -15.09
CA LEU A 118 -2.40 -1.62 -15.09
C LEU A 118 -1.60 -0.34 -15.34
N PHE A 119 -0.40 -0.25 -14.79
CA PHE A 119 0.48 0.90 -14.98
C PHE A 119 0.87 1.08 -16.45
N ALA A 120 0.94 -0.02 -17.21
CA ALA A 120 1.25 0.00 -18.63
C ALA A 120 0.07 0.45 -19.52
N THR A 121 -1.16 0.34 -19.03
CA THR A 121 -2.37 0.50 -19.87
C THR A 121 -3.34 1.58 -19.40
N ARG A 122 -3.16 2.13 -18.19
CA ARG A 122 -4.03 3.19 -17.67
C ARG A 122 -3.24 4.22 -16.87
N HIS A 123 -3.86 5.38 -16.63
CA HIS A 123 -3.30 6.40 -15.73
C HIS A 123 -3.62 6.03 -14.29
N ILE A 124 -2.58 5.75 -13.52
CA ILE A 124 -2.68 5.39 -12.10
C ILE A 124 -1.52 6.01 -11.33
N GLY A 125 -1.85 6.65 -10.21
CA GLY A 125 -0.86 7.16 -9.26
C GLY A 125 -0.78 6.27 -8.03
N ILE A 126 0.43 6.01 -7.54
CA ILE A 126 0.68 5.22 -6.35
C ILE A 126 1.56 6.02 -5.41
N THR A 127 1.14 6.19 -4.16
CA THR A 127 1.92 6.85 -3.11
C THR A 127 1.98 5.95 -1.89
N LEU A 128 3.18 5.74 -1.35
CA LEU A 128 3.38 5.03 -0.09
C LEU A 128 4.10 5.93 0.90
N GLN A 129 3.56 6.02 2.11
CA GLN A 129 4.16 6.78 3.20
C GLN A 129 4.24 5.93 4.46
N ILE A 130 5.31 6.14 5.23
CA ILE A 130 5.46 5.53 6.56
C ILE A 130 5.37 6.65 7.59
N ASP A 131 4.42 6.54 8.49
CA ASP A 131 4.28 7.44 9.64
C ASP A 131 4.73 6.72 10.91
N VAL A 132 5.65 7.37 11.62
CA VAL A 132 6.09 6.92 12.94
C VAL A 132 5.39 7.82 13.97
N GLY A 133 4.40 7.25 14.67
CA GLY A 133 3.52 8.03 15.54
C GLY A 133 4.01 8.17 16.97
N PRO A 134 3.79 9.33 17.61
CA PRO A 134 3.74 9.44 19.06
C PRO A 134 2.34 9.05 19.53
N GLU A 135 2.14 7.81 19.93
CA GLU A 135 0.90 7.42 20.60
C GLU A 135 0.86 8.09 21.97
N VAL A 136 -0.22 8.80 22.26
CA VAL A 136 -0.50 9.34 23.59
C VAL A 136 -1.09 8.26 24.51
N PHE A 137 -1.84 7.35 23.92
CA PHE A 137 -2.40 6.18 24.59
C PHE A 137 -2.41 5.02 23.59
N ASP A 138 -2.01 3.84 24.04
CA ASP A 138 -2.01 2.62 23.22
C ASP A 138 -2.43 1.44 24.10
N HIS A 139 -3.54 0.81 23.76
CA HIS A 139 -4.03 -0.39 24.41
C HIS A 139 -4.31 -1.48 23.38
N LYS A 140 -3.82 -2.65 23.65
CA LYS A 140 -4.00 -3.82 22.78
C LYS A 140 -4.80 -4.87 23.52
N HIS A 141 -5.94 -5.25 22.94
CA HIS A 141 -6.75 -6.37 23.41
C HIS A 141 -6.99 -7.31 22.23
N SER A 142 -6.33 -8.45 22.23
CA SER A 142 -6.30 -9.35 21.07
C SER A 142 -6.15 -10.80 21.53
N ASN A 143 -6.94 -11.68 20.95
CA ASN A 143 -6.77 -13.13 21.08
C ASN A 143 -6.02 -13.74 19.87
N VAL A 144 -5.62 -12.90 18.88
CA VAL A 144 -4.81 -13.33 17.75
C VAL A 144 -3.32 -13.30 18.10
N HIS A 145 -2.87 -12.23 18.74
CA HIS A 145 -1.46 -12.04 19.09
C HIS A 145 -0.86 -13.20 19.91
N PRO A 146 -1.57 -13.75 20.93
CA PRO A 146 -1.05 -14.88 21.70
C PRO A 146 -0.77 -16.15 20.89
N LEU A 147 -1.40 -16.32 19.73
CA LEU A 147 -1.16 -17.49 18.87
C LEU A 147 0.29 -17.57 18.38
N PHE A 148 1.00 -16.44 18.38
CA PHE A 148 2.37 -16.31 17.88
C PHE A 148 3.39 -16.06 19.00
N ALA A 149 2.97 -16.00 20.25
CA ALA A 149 3.85 -15.69 21.39
C ALA A 149 4.81 -16.83 21.73
N ALA A 150 4.50 -18.07 21.32
CA ALA A 150 5.26 -19.28 21.62
C ALA A 150 6.10 -19.78 20.43
N LEU A 151 6.14 -19.03 19.31
CA LEU A 151 6.89 -19.39 18.10
C LEU A 151 8.29 -18.78 18.08
#